data_adcfa2dfe6c7bd5e578c0f60e8893f3b
#
_entry.id   adcfa2dfe6c7bd5e578c0f60e8893f3b
#
_cell.length_a   1.000
_cell.length_b   1.000
_cell.length_c   1.000
_cell.angle_alpha   90.00
_cell.angle_beta   90.00
_cell.angle_gamma   90.00
#
_symmetry.space_group_name_H-M   'P 1'
#
loop_
_entity.id
_entity.type
_entity.pdbx_description
1 polymer ?
#
loop_
_entity_poly.entity_id
_entity_poly.type
_entity_poly.pdbx_seq_one_letter_code
_entity_poly.pdbx_strand_id
1 'polypeptide(L)' 'MRVEPYTLAYYEKIARGLSVATLNHAVLDIQDTLAVMRERDVRDPYIAKLMNEFDAFTVEMSRRRRLVR' A
#
# COMPACT_ATOMS: atom_id res chain seq x y z
N MET A 1 -4.89 -14.54 16.03
CA MET A 1 -3.91 -14.89 15.00
C MET A 1 -2.96 -13.73 14.75
N ARG A 2 -1.69 -14.01 14.70
CA ARG A 2 -0.67 -12.97 14.57
C ARG A 2 -0.38 -12.68 13.09
N VAL A 3 -0.48 -11.41 12.69
CA VAL A 3 -0.18 -11.00 11.33
C VAL A 3 1.29 -10.60 11.25
N GLU A 4 2.03 -11.22 10.35
CA GLU A 4 3.45 -10.89 10.17
C GLU A 4 3.60 -9.49 9.56
N PRO A 5 4.58 -8.70 10.05
CA PRO A 5 4.81 -7.34 9.53
C PRO A 5 5.22 -7.35 8.06
N TYR A 6 4.82 -6.30 7.35
CA TYR A 6 5.20 -6.05 5.96
C TYR A 6 4.60 -7.03 4.94
N THR A 7 3.69 -7.90 5.34
CA THR A 7 2.91 -8.73 4.42
C THR A 7 1.70 -7.96 3.90
N LEU A 8 1.08 -8.48 2.85
CA LEU A 8 -0.15 -7.89 2.32
C LEU A 8 -1.23 -7.78 3.39
N ALA A 9 -1.43 -8.85 4.17
CA ALA A 9 -2.42 -8.86 5.24
C ALA A 9 -2.15 -7.78 6.30
N TYR A 10 -0.88 -7.56 6.63
CA TYR A 10 -0.46 -6.53 7.56
C TYR A 10 -0.89 -5.13 7.06
N TYR A 11 -0.61 -4.83 5.80
CA TYR A 11 -0.97 -3.53 5.22
C TYR A 11 -2.47 -3.38 5.02
N GLU A 12 -3.19 -4.45 4.72
CA GLU A 12 -4.65 -4.43 4.64
C GLU A 12 -5.28 -4.01 5.97
N LYS A 13 -4.74 -4.53 7.06
CA LYS A 13 -5.21 -4.18 8.40
C LYS A 13 -4.96 -2.71 8.72
N ILE A 14 -3.78 -2.21 8.36
CA ILE A 14 -3.44 -0.80 8.55
C ILE A 14 -4.37 0.08 7.70
N ALA A 15 -4.58 -0.29 6.45
CA ALA A 15 -5.38 0.49 5.51
C ALA A 15 -6.80 0.72 6.00
N ARG A 16 -7.40 -0.27 6.65
CA ARG A 16 -8.76 -0.17 7.17
C ARG A 16 -8.92 0.93 8.21
N GLY A 17 -7.84 1.24 8.92
CA GLY A 17 -7.86 2.28 9.96
C GLY A 17 -7.50 3.68 9.45
N LEU A 18 -7.15 3.84 8.18
CA LEU A 18 -6.72 5.12 7.65
C LEU A 18 -7.87 5.87 6.96
N SER A 19 -7.78 7.20 7.00
CA SER A 19 -8.73 8.05 6.28
C SER A 19 -8.46 7.99 4.78
N VAL A 20 -9.46 8.38 3.97
CA VAL A 20 -9.31 8.45 2.51
C VAL A 20 -8.18 9.38 2.12
N ALA A 21 -8.07 10.53 2.77
CA ALA A 21 -7.00 11.49 2.49
C ALA A 21 -5.62 10.88 2.75
N THR A 22 -5.48 10.18 3.88
CA THR A 22 -4.22 9.52 4.23
C THR A 22 -3.88 8.42 3.25
N LEU A 23 -4.86 7.62 2.82
CA LEU A 23 -4.66 6.58 1.83
C LEU A 23 -4.19 7.16 0.50
N ASN A 24 -4.81 8.26 0.04
CA ASN A 24 -4.41 8.92 -1.20
C ASN A 24 -2.97 9.41 -1.14
N HIS A 25 -2.59 10.08 -0.06
CA HIS A 25 -1.22 10.56 0.11
C HIS A 25 -0.22 9.41 0.14
N ALA A 26 -0.55 8.34 0.85
CA ALA A 26 0.33 7.19 0.94
C ALA A 26 0.53 6.52 -0.43
N VAL A 27 -0.55 6.36 -1.20
CA VAL A 27 -0.47 5.75 -2.53
C VAL A 27 0.42 6.58 -3.45
N LEU A 28 0.27 7.91 -3.44
CA LEU A 28 1.10 8.78 -4.27
C LEU A 28 2.56 8.72 -3.88
N ASP A 29 2.85 8.74 -2.59
CA ASP A 29 4.21 8.61 -2.06
C ASP A 29 4.84 7.28 -2.49
N ILE A 30 4.10 6.20 -2.36
CA ILE A 30 4.59 4.87 -2.72
C ILE A 30 4.88 4.80 -4.21
N GLN A 31 4.01 5.36 -5.06
CA GLN A 31 4.23 5.39 -6.50
C GLN A 31 5.52 6.12 -6.86
N ASP A 32 5.74 7.28 -6.26
CA ASP A 32 6.95 8.07 -6.49
C ASP A 32 8.20 7.31 -6.04
N THR A 33 8.14 6.71 -4.87
CA THR A 33 9.27 5.93 -4.33
C THR A 33 9.58 4.72 -5.19
N LEU A 34 8.54 3.99 -5.62
CA LEU A 34 8.72 2.82 -6.49
C LEU A 34 9.34 3.19 -7.82
N ALA A 35 8.93 4.33 -8.41
CA ALA A 35 9.50 4.78 -9.67
C ALA A 35 11.00 5.02 -9.56
N VAL A 36 11.43 5.69 -8.48
CA VAL A 36 12.84 5.97 -8.23
C VAL A 36 13.61 4.68 -7.96
N MET A 37 13.08 3.80 -7.14
CA MET A 37 13.79 2.57 -6.76
C MET A 37 13.92 1.59 -7.92
N ARG A 38 12.93 1.52 -8.81
CA ARG A 38 12.98 0.66 -9.98
C ARG A 38 14.08 1.09 -10.96
N GLU A 39 14.38 2.37 -11.01
CA GLU A 39 15.46 2.88 -11.83
C GLU A 39 16.83 2.52 -11.26
N ARG A 40 16.93 2.36 -9.94
CA ARG A 40 18.19 2.09 -9.26
C ARG A 40 18.47 0.61 -9.08
N ASP A 41 17.51 -0.11 -8.47
CA ASP A 41 17.71 -1.53 -8.16
C ASP A 41 16.37 -2.24 -8.01
N VAL A 42 15.98 -2.99 -9.05
CA VAL A 42 14.71 -3.73 -9.06
C VAL A 42 14.69 -4.92 -8.12
N ARG A 43 15.85 -5.30 -7.57
CA ARG A 43 15.95 -6.47 -6.67
C ARG A 43 15.92 -6.11 -5.19
N ASP A 44 15.82 -4.82 -4.87
CA ASP A 44 15.77 -4.40 -3.48
C ASP A 44 14.54 -4.99 -2.79
N PRO A 45 14.72 -5.73 -1.69
CA PRO A 45 13.56 -6.31 -0.96
C PRO A 45 12.58 -5.25 -0.44
N TYR A 46 13.00 -4.02 -0.28
CA TYR A 46 12.12 -2.93 0.09
C TYR A 46 11.03 -2.68 -0.95
N ILE A 47 11.33 -2.96 -2.23
CA ILE A 47 10.34 -2.83 -3.31
C ILE A 47 9.16 -3.77 -3.06
N ALA A 48 9.41 -5.00 -2.63
CA ALA A 48 8.34 -5.96 -2.34
C ALA A 48 7.42 -5.46 -1.22
N LYS A 49 7.99 -4.84 -0.19
CA LYS A 49 7.22 -4.25 0.90
C LYS A 49 6.34 -3.10 0.39
N LEU A 50 6.90 -2.22 -0.42
CA LEU A 50 6.16 -1.10 -1.00
C LEU A 50 5.04 -1.57 -1.91
N MET A 51 5.27 -2.62 -2.68
CA MET A 51 4.24 -3.19 -3.54
C MET A 51 3.09 -3.78 -2.73
N ASN A 52 3.38 -4.47 -1.63
CA ASN A 52 2.35 -4.97 -0.73
C ASN A 52 1.52 -3.84 -0.14
N GLU A 53 2.18 -2.78 0.30
CA GLU A 53 1.51 -1.60 0.83
C GLU A 53 0.64 -0.94 -0.22
N PHE A 54 1.19 -0.75 -1.42
CA PHE A 54 0.46 -0.16 -2.53
C PHE A 54 -0.80 -0.96 -2.88
N ASP A 55 -0.66 -2.27 -3.01
CA ASP A 55 -1.78 -3.16 -3.33
C ASP A 55 -2.85 -3.10 -2.26
N ALA A 56 -2.46 -3.19 -0.99
CA ALA A 56 -3.41 -3.17 0.11
C ALA A 56 -4.18 -1.84 0.16
N PHE A 57 -3.48 -0.73 -0.04
CA PHE A 57 -4.09 0.60 0.06
C PHE A 57 -5.01 0.87 -1.14
N THR A 58 -4.62 0.46 -2.35
CA THR A 58 -5.47 0.64 -3.53
C THR A 58 -6.71 -0.26 -3.47
N VAL A 59 -6.56 -1.48 -2.97
CA VAL A 59 -7.70 -2.38 -2.78
C VAL A 59 -8.69 -1.79 -1.77
N GLU A 60 -8.19 -1.24 -0.66
CA GLU A 60 -9.05 -0.61 0.35
C GLU A 60 -9.80 0.60 -0.22
N MET A 61 -9.13 1.43 -1.01
CA MET A 61 -9.77 2.57 -1.66
C MET A 61 -10.89 2.11 -2.61
N SER A 62 -10.63 1.06 -3.38
CA SER A 62 -11.62 0.48 -4.29
C SER A 62 -12.81 -0.08 -3.52
N ARG A 63 -12.55 -0.76 -2.40
CA ARG A 63 -13.59 -1.32 -1.55
C ARG A 63 -14.52 -0.21 -1.03
N ARG A 64 -13.94 0.88 -0.56
CA ARG A 64 -14.73 2.01 -0.04
C ARG A 64 -15.57 2.67 -1.11
N ARG A 65 -15.03 2.80 -2.33
CA ARG A 65 -15.77 3.35 -3.46
C ARG A 65 -17.02 2.54 -3.78
N ARG A 66 -16.92 1.21 -3.68
CA ARG A 66 -18.06 0.32 -3.95
C ARG A 66 -19.12 0.38 -2.85
N LEU A 67 -18.72 0.73 -1.63
CA LEU A 67 -19.65 0.85 -0.51
C LEU A 67 -20.38 2.19 -0.49
N VAL A 68 -19.80 3.21 -1.08
CA VAL A 68 -20.36 4.56 -1.11
C VAL A 68 -21.03 4.77 -2.47
N ARG A 69 -22.35 4.86 -2.43
CA ARG A 69 -23.16 5.15 -3.61
C ARG A 69 -24.05 6.34 -3.37
#